data_09e8bc39fc69abc98c7064d0f200794d
#
_entry.id   09e8bc39fc69abc98c7064d0f200794d
#
_cell.length_a   1.000
_cell.length_b   1.000
_cell.length_c   1.000
_cell.angle_alpha   90.00
_cell.angle_beta   90.00
_cell.angle_gamma   90.00
#
_symmetry.space_group_name_H-M   'P 1'
#
loop_
_entity.id
_entity.type
_entity.pdbx_description
1 polymer ?
#
loop_
_entity_poly.entity_id
_entity_poly.type
_entity_poly.pdbx_seq_one_letter_code
_entity_poly.pdbx_strand_id
1 'polypeptide(L)'
;MSSDLEWDKVAALNELPDGRVMSAKAGNRAIALSHFDGQYAAMDNKCPHQGGPLGEGSIEKGVDGKCWIRCPWHGWDFDPLTGKPPGGHEDTGQETYVVDVRDDGIYIGLEAEAPHERTVTDVMAETMVNWGVTSVFGMVGHSNLGLADAVRRQTLKGEMSYYGIRHEGAASFACSGYAKLTGKPAACLAIAGPGATNLMTGLWLSLIHI
;
A
#
# COMPACT_ATOMS: atom_id res chain seq x y z
N MET A 1 -16.37 -10.51 21.54
CA MET A 1 -14.98 -10.13 21.80
C MET A 1 -14.82 -8.77 21.16
N SER A 2 -14.73 -7.70 21.97
CA SER A 2 -14.48 -6.35 21.46
C SER A 2 -13.03 -6.33 21.02
N SER A 3 -12.76 -6.43 19.71
CA SER A 3 -11.45 -6.09 19.17
C SER A 3 -11.23 -4.61 19.47
N ASP A 4 -10.12 -4.27 20.11
CA ASP A 4 -9.73 -2.87 20.29
C ASP A 4 -9.43 -2.32 18.90
N LEU A 5 -10.39 -1.54 18.36
CA LEU A 5 -10.24 -0.87 17.06
C LEU A 5 -9.40 0.39 17.24
N GLU A 6 -8.41 0.57 16.41
CA GLU A 6 -7.73 1.85 16.23
C GLU A 6 -8.55 2.72 15.28
N TRP A 7 -8.81 3.97 15.69
CA TRP A 7 -9.70 4.87 14.96
C TRP A 7 -8.92 5.96 14.24
N ASP A 8 -8.96 5.94 12.92
CA ASP A 8 -8.34 6.97 12.07
C ASP A 8 -9.39 7.93 11.53
N LYS A 9 -9.17 9.23 11.70
CA LYS A 9 -9.96 10.26 11.05
C LYS A 9 -9.59 10.35 9.57
N VAL A 10 -10.57 10.10 8.70
CA VAL A 10 -10.33 9.98 7.25
C VAL A 10 -10.92 11.13 6.43
N ALA A 11 -11.93 11.82 6.94
CA ALA A 11 -12.55 12.96 6.27
C ALA A 11 -13.27 13.87 7.27
N ALA A 12 -13.48 15.12 6.88
CA ALA A 12 -14.46 15.99 7.53
C ALA A 12 -15.87 15.73 6.98
N LEU A 13 -16.91 16.03 7.77
CA LEU A 13 -18.31 15.75 7.39
C LEU A 13 -18.74 16.42 6.07
N ASN A 14 -18.18 17.58 5.77
CA ASN A 14 -18.52 18.35 4.56
C ASN A 14 -17.69 17.94 3.32
N GLU A 15 -16.73 17.04 3.46
CA GLU A 15 -15.87 16.60 2.33
C GLU A 15 -16.55 15.55 1.46
N LEU A 16 -17.53 14.80 2.00
CA LEU A 16 -18.24 13.76 1.27
C LEU A 16 -19.75 14.03 1.24
N PRO A 17 -20.29 14.70 0.20
CA PRO A 17 -21.72 14.89 0.01
C PRO A 17 -22.47 13.57 -0.16
N ASP A 18 -23.78 13.56 0.17
CA ASP A 18 -24.65 12.41 -0.06
C ASP A 18 -24.70 12.02 -1.55
N GLY A 19 -24.75 10.72 -1.83
CA GLY A 19 -24.69 10.16 -3.19
C GLY A 19 -23.27 10.10 -3.78
N ARG A 20 -22.22 10.22 -2.98
CA ARG A 20 -20.83 10.24 -3.47
C ARG A 20 -19.97 9.19 -2.76
N VAL A 21 -18.92 8.81 -3.47
CA VAL A 21 -17.81 7.98 -2.96
C VAL A 21 -16.51 8.74 -3.14
N MET A 22 -15.53 8.52 -2.25
CA MET A 22 -14.19 9.10 -2.35
C MET A 22 -13.13 8.10 -1.90
N SER A 23 -11.92 8.23 -2.46
CA SER A 23 -10.74 7.53 -1.95
C SER A 23 -10.23 8.24 -0.70
N ALA A 24 -10.04 7.51 0.37
CA ALA A 24 -9.47 7.99 1.61
C ALA A 24 -8.37 7.03 2.09
N LYS A 25 -7.63 7.42 3.13
CA LYS A 25 -6.58 6.62 3.73
C LYS A 25 -6.87 6.44 5.22
N ALA A 26 -6.88 5.18 5.68
CA ALA A 26 -6.93 4.83 7.08
C ALA A 26 -5.74 3.92 7.41
N GLY A 27 -4.85 4.34 8.31
CA GLY A 27 -3.58 3.67 8.56
C GLY A 27 -2.76 3.50 7.28
N ASN A 28 -2.44 2.26 6.96
CA ASN A 28 -1.74 1.90 5.72
C ASN A 28 -2.68 1.46 4.59
N ARG A 29 -4.01 1.50 4.80
CA ARG A 29 -5.01 1.02 3.85
C ARG A 29 -5.60 2.17 3.04
N ALA A 30 -5.77 1.94 1.72
CA ALA A 30 -6.58 2.79 0.87
C ALA A 30 -8.02 2.29 0.93
N ILE A 31 -8.96 3.17 1.27
CA ILE A 31 -10.39 2.83 1.42
C ILE A 31 -11.24 3.64 0.45
N ALA A 32 -12.35 3.07 0.04
CA ALA A 32 -13.45 3.77 -0.61
C ALA A 32 -14.49 4.12 0.47
N LEU A 33 -14.56 5.41 0.81
CA LEU A 33 -15.55 5.95 1.73
C LEU A 33 -16.75 6.43 0.94
N SER A 34 -17.94 5.97 1.28
CA SER A 34 -19.20 6.34 0.60
C SER A 34 -20.18 6.99 1.56
N HIS A 35 -20.98 7.93 1.03
CA HIS A 35 -22.10 8.55 1.70
C HIS A 35 -23.34 8.42 0.81
N PHE A 36 -24.37 7.76 1.29
CA PHE A 36 -25.59 7.50 0.52
C PHE A 36 -26.78 7.34 1.45
N ASP A 37 -27.92 7.90 1.06
CA ASP A 37 -29.18 7.88 1.82
C ASP A 37 -28.98 8.27 3.31
N GLY A 38 -28.08 9.23 3.58
CA GLY A 38 -27.72 9.71 4.92
C GLY A 38 -26.85 8.74 5.75
N GLN A 39 -26.31 7.69 5.14
CA GLN A 39 -25.45 6.69 5.79
C GLN A 39 -24.05 6.75 5.22
N TYR A 40 -23.05 6.46 6.06
CA TYR A 40 -21.66 6.30 5.65
C TYR A 40 -21.26 4.84 5.69
N ALA A 41 -20.50 4.41 4.70
CA ALA A 41 -19.90 3.07 4.67
C ALA A 41 -18.48 3.14 4.08
N ALA A 42 -17.66 2.17 4.42
CA ALA A 42 -16.28 2.09 3.96
C ALA A 42 -15.91 0.66 3.58
N MET A 43 -15.18 0.52 2.48
CA MET A 43 -14.64 -0.76 2.02
C MET A 43 -13.24 -0.58 1.44
N ASP A 44 -12.54 -1.69 1.16
CA ASP A 44 -11.25 -1.64 0.47
C ASP A 44 -11.40 -0.91 -0.87
N ASN A 45 -10.46 0.00 -1.15
CA ASN A 45 -10.50 0.82 -2.37
C ASN A 45 -10.11 0.05 -3.63
N LYS A 46 -9.45 -1.10 -3.48
CA LYS A 46 -8.92 -1.87 -4.60
C LYS A 46 -9.93 -2.88 -5.11
N CYS A 47 -10.55 -2.62 -6.26
CA CYS A 47 -11.48 -3.56 -6.91
C CYS A 47 -10.82 -4.94 -7.14
N PRO A 48 -11.44 -6.06 -6.71
CA PRO A 48 -10.86 -7.40 -6.81
C PRO A 48 -10.71 -7.89 -8.25
N HIS A 49 -11.40 -7.29 -9.22
CA HIS A 49 -11.29 -7.65 -10.62
C HIS A 49 -9.88 -7.33 -11.18
N GLN A 50 -9.49 -6.06 -11.23
CA GLN A 50 -8.21 -5.61 -11.77
C GLN A 50 -7.60 -4.43 -11.00
N GLY A 51 -8.02 -4.20 -9.78
CA GLY A 51 -7.41 -3.19 -8.91
C GLY A 51 -7.88 -1.76 -9.13
N GLY A 52 -8.99 -1.55 -9.85
CA GLY A 52 -9.56 -0.20 -10.06
C GLY A 52 -9.91 0.47 -8.72
N PRO A 53 -9.70 1.80 -8.59
CA PRO A 53 -9.94 2.53 -7.36
C PRO A 53 -11.45 2.79 -7.18
N LEU A 54 -12.10 2.06 -6.28
CA LEU A 54 -13.54 2.17 -6.04
C LEU A 54 -13.98 3.55 -5.55
N GLY A 55 -13.11 4.25 -4.80
CA GLY A 55 -13.38 5.61 -4.35
C GLY A 55 -13.37 6.69 -5.44
N GLU A 56 -12.89 6.35 -6.65
CA GLU A 56 -13.00 7.21 -7.84
C GLU A 56 -14.20 6.84 -8.72
N GLY A 57 -15.01 5.89 -8.25
CA GLY A 57 -16.20 5.43 -8.94
C GLY A 57 -17.43 6.30 -8.69
N SER A 58 -18.59 5.70 -8.82
CA SER A 58 -19.88 6.36 -8.61
C SER A 58 -20.78 5.52 -7.69
N ILE A 59 -21.77 6.17 -7.11
CA ILE A 59 -22.89 5.49 -6.45
C ILE A 59 -24.06 5.45 -7.44
N GLU A 60 -24.49 4.24 -7.74
CA GLU A 60 -25.60 3.97 -8.66
C GLU A 60 -26.79 3.39 -7.89
N LYS A 61 -28.00 3.80 -8.23
CA LYS A 61 -29.22 3.19 -7.70
C LYS A 61 -29.70 2.12 -8.66
N GLY A 62 -29.79 0.89 -8.17
CA GLY A 62 -30.39 -0.22 -8.89
C GLY A 62 -31.92 -0.06 -9.04
N VAL A 63 -32.52 -0.89 -9.90
CA VAL A 63 -33.97 -0.91 -10.10
C VAL A 63 -34.76 -1.33 -8.85
N ASP A 64 -34.07 -2.00 -7.92
CA ASP A 64 -34.57 -2.40 -6.60
C ASP A 64 -34.46 -1.28 -5.53
N GLY A 65 -33.92 -0.13 -5.92
CA GLY A 65 -33.67 1.02 -5.03
C GLY A 65 -32.42 0.92 -4.18
N LYS A 66 -31.65 -0.18 -4.26
CA LYS A 66 -30.39 -0.33 -3.56
C LYS A 66 -29.30 0.54 -4.17
N CYS A 67 -28.42 1.04 -3.30
CA CYS A 67 -27.21 1.74 -3.73
C CYS A 67 -26.07 0.77 -3.97
N TRP A 68 -25.30 1.03 -5.03
CA TRP A 68 -24.15 0.24 -5.42
C TRP A 68 -22.96 1.17 -5.67
N ILE A 69 -21.78 0.81 -5.17
CA ILE A 69 -20.53 1.47 -5.59
C ILE A 69 -20.07 0.80 -6.88
N ARG A 70 -19.97 1.60 -7.95
CA ARG A 70 -19.54 1.14 -9.28
C ARG A 70 -18.08 1.43 -9.51
N CYS A 71 -17.31 0.37 -9.83
CA CYS A 71 -15.91 0.48 -10.22
C CYS A 71 -15.74 1.31 -11.51
N PRO A 72 -14.84 2.32 -11.53
CA PRO A 72 -14.72 3.21 -12.69
C PRO A 72 -14.07 2.54 -13.91
N TRP A 73 -13.37 1.40 -13.71
CA TRP A 73 -12.66 0.75 -14.81
C TRP A 73 -13.57 -0.18 -15.64
N HIS A 74 -14.33 -1.07 -14.97
CA HIS A 74 -15.07 -2.11 -15.68
C HIS A 74 -16.53 -2.25 -15.20
N GLY A 75 -17.02 -1.31 -14.41
CA GLY A 75 -18.44 -1.26 -14.02
C GLY A 75 -18.86 -2.37 -13.04
N TRP A 76 -17.92 -2.99 -12.30
CA TRP A 76 -18.29 -3.91 -11.24
C TRP A 76 -18.96 -3.15 -10.10
N ASP A 77 -20.06 -3.70 -9.60
CA ASP A 77 -20.87 -3.11 -8.55
C ASP A 77 -20.66 -3.84 -7.22
N PHE A 78 -20.64 -3.08 -6.12
CA PHE A 78 -20.51 -3.59 -4.77
C PHE A 78 -21.51 -2.91 -3.84
N ASP A 79 -22.19 -3.68 -3.01
CA ASP A 79 -23.04 -3.14 -1.94
C ASP A 79 -22.16 -2.39 -0.94
N PRO A 80 -22.43 -1.10 -0.67
CA PRO A 80 -21.58 -0.28 0.19
C PRO A 80 -21.43 -0.79 1.63
N LEU A 81 -22.47 -1.47 2.16
CA LEU A 81 -22.51 -1.93 3.54
C LEU A 81 -21.88 -3.31 3.72
N THR A 82 -22.02 -4.17 2.73
CA THR A 82 -21.59 -5.56 2.84
C THR A 82 -20.36 -5.90 2.01
N GLY A 83 -19.96 -5.00 1.10
CA GLY A 83 -18.87 -5.24 0.16
C GLY A 83 -19.19 -6.31 -0.91
N LYS A 84 -20.39 -6.87 -0.92
CA LYS A 84 -20.76 -7.97 -1.82
C LYS A 84 -21.20 -7.46 -3.19
N PRO A 85 -20.83 -8.17 -4.28
CA PRO A 85 -21.34 -7.88 -5.61
C PRO A 85 -22.78 -8.36 -5.78
N PRO A 86 -23.53 -7.84 -6.76
CA PRO A 86 -24.88 -8.34 -7.07
C PRO A 86 -24.84 -9.77 -7.61
N GLY A 87 -25.77 -10.61 -7.14
CA GLY A 87 -26.13 -11.88 -7.77
C GLY A 87 -25.04 -12.94 -7.92
N GLY A 88 -24.56 -13.51 -6.80
CA GLY A 88 -23.98 -14.88 -6.83
C GLY A 88 -22.44 -14.99 -7.02
N HIS A 89 -21.70 -13.90 -6.98
CA HIS A 89 -20.23 -13.93 -6.96
C HIS A 89 -19.71 -13.72 -5.53
N GLU A 90 -20.16 -14.53 -4.57
CA GLU A 90 -19.89 -14.36 -3.14
C GLU A 90 -18.39 -14.40 -2.79
N ASP A 91 -17.58 -15.08 -3.60
CA ASP A 91 -16.13 -15.21 -3.41
C ASP A 91 -15.33 -13.97 -3.81
N THR A 92 -15.97 -12.94 -4.38
CA THR A 92 -15.30 -11.73 -4.90
C THR A 92 -15.72 -10.46 -4.15
N GLY A 93 -16.16 -10.57 -2.92
CA GLY A 93 -16.54 -9.44 -2.06
C GLY A 93 -15.36 -8.59 -1.65
N GLN A 94 -15.67 -7.36 -1.20
CA GLN A 94 -14.72 -6.42 -0.63
C GLN A 94 -14.73 -6.52 0.90
N GLU A 95 -13.57 -6.31 1.52
CA GLU A 95 -13.46 -6.09 2.96
C GLU A 95 -14.14 -4.76 3.30
N THR A 96 -15.01 -4.77 4.32
CA THR A 96 -15.70 -3.57 4.82
C THR A 96 -15.16 -3.17 6.19
N TYR A 97 -15.21 -1.86 6.48
CA TYR A 97 -14.67 -1.30 7.71
C TYR A 97 -15.78 -0.65 8.53
N VAL A 98 -15.60 -0.66 9.85
CA VAL A 98 -16.51 0.05 10.76
C VAL A 98 -16.32 1.55 10.60
N VAL A 99 -17.43 2.27 10.40
CA VAL A 99 -17.44 3.72 10.28
C VAL A 99 -18.06 4.30 11.55
N ASP A 100 -17.41 5.30 12.13
CA ASP A 100 -17.92 6.09 13.24
C ASP A 100 -17.94 7.57 12.84
N VAL A 101 -19.12 8.17 12.93
CA VAL A 101 -19.34 9.57 12.55
C VAL A 101 -19.39 10.40 13.82
N ARG A 102 -18.41 11.29 14.01
CA ARG A 102 -18.28 12.18 15.15
C ARG A 102 -18.51 13.63 14.73
N ASP A 103 -18.69 14.52 15.69
CA ASP A 103 -18.95 15.95 15.46
C ASP A 103 -17.87 16.63 14.61
N ASP A 104 -16.64 16.14 14.69
CA ASP A 104 -15.46 16.70 14.02
C ASP A 104 -15.06 15.97 12.72
N GLY A 105 -15.72 14.84 12.38
CA GLY A 105 -15.42 14.11 11.15
C GLY A 105 -15.81 12.64 11.14
N ILE A 106 -15.36 11.95 10.11
CA ILE A 106 -15.63 10.54 9.83
C ILE A 106 -14.39 9.73 10.18
N TYR A 107 -14.59 8.70 10.98
CA TYR A 107 -13.53 7.81 11.49
C TYR A 107 -13.74 6.38 11.00
N ILE A 108 -12.64 5.71 10.70
CA ILE A 108 -12.62 4.31 10.33
C ILE A 108 -11.95 3.50 11.44
N GLY A 109 -12.65 2.48 11.92
CA GLY A 109 -12.12 1.50 12.86
C GLY A 109 -11.35 0.42 12.12
N LEU A 110 -10.05 0.32 12.37
CA LEU A 110 -9.19 -0.74 11.88
C LEU A 110 -8.87 -1.70 13.03
N GLU A 111 -8.88 -3.00 12.74
CA GLU A 111 -8.31 -3.95 13.68
C GLU A 111 -6.82 -3.62 13.84
N ALA A 112 -6.33 -3.57 15.09
CA ALA A 112 -4.92 -3.40 15.36
C ALA A 112 -4.13 -4.47 14.60
N GLU A 113 -3.15 -4.06 13.81
CA GLU A 113 -2.27 -5.03 13.13
C GLU A 113 -1.64 -5.94 14.20
N ALA A 114 -1.73 -7.25 14.00
CA ALA A 114 -1.06 -8.19 14.89
C ALA A 114 0.42 -7.78 15.01
N PRO A 115 1.00 -7.83 16.23
CA PRO A 115 2.38 -7.43 16.43
C PRO A 115 3.27 -8.21 15.46
N HIS A 116 4.02 -7.48 14.64
CA HIS A 116 4.90 -8.08 13.64
C HIS A 116 5.96 -8.95 14.33
N GLU A 117 5.94 -10.25 14.04
CA GLU A 117 6.99 -11.14 14.52
C GLU A 117 8.31 -10.81 13.78
N ARG A 118 9.35 -10.56 14.53
CA ARG A 118 10.67 -10.21 14.00
C ARG A 118 11.25 -11.36 13.18
N THR A 119 11.51 -11.10 11.91
CA THR A 119 12.01 -12.06 10.94
C THR A 119 13.53 -11.92 10.70
N VAL A 120 14.14 -12.89 10.02
CA VAL A 120 15.54 -12.79 9.57
C VAL A 120 15.74 -11.58 8.66
N THR A 121 14.77 -11.25 7.81
CA THR A 121 14.88 -10.08 6.92
C THR A 121 14.83 -8.76 7.68
N ASP A 122 14.17 -8.70 8.84
CA ASP A 122 14.22 -7.53 9.72
C ASP A 122 15.62 -7.35 10.30
N VAL A 123 16.24 -8.45 10.76
CA VAL A 123 17.62 -8.41 11.25
C VAL A 123 18.58 -7.96 10.15
N MET A 124 18.39 -8.42 8.91
CA MET A 124 19.20 -7.97 7.76
C MET A 124 19.07 -6.46 7.54
N ALA A 125 17.84 -5.93 7.50
CA ALA A 125 17.60 -4.50 7.29
C ALA A 125 18.16 -3.65 8.44
N GLU A 126 17.97 -4.07 9.69
CA GLU A 126 18.54 -3.41 10.88
C GLU A 126 20.08 -3.43 10.85
N THR A 127 20.68 -4.54 10.43
CA THR A 127 22.14 -4.64 10.29
C THR A 127 22.67 -3.68 9.23
N MET A 128 21.97 -3.55 8.10
CA MET A 128 22.31 -2.55 7.07
C MET A 128 22.29 -1.13 7.64
N VAL A 129 21.23 -0.76 8.40
CA VAL A 129 21.15 0.54 9.08
C VAL A 129 22.36 0.74 10.02
N ASN A 130 22.66 -0.25 10.85
CA ASN A 130 23.77 -0.19 11.80
C ASN A 130 25.14 -0.04 11.10
N TRP A 131 25.26 -0.50 9.86
CA TRP A 131 26.47 -0.32 9.03
C TRP A 131 26.45 0.99 8.23
N GLY A 132 25.46 1.86 8.45
CA GLY A 132 25.34 3.16 7.79
C GLY A 132 24.73 3.10 6.38
N VAL A 133 24.16 1.97 5.99
CA VAL A 133 23.42 1.85 4.72
C VAL A 133 22.03 2.44 4.92
N THR A 134 21.86 3.69 4.51
CA THR A 134 20.61 4.42 4.65
C THR A 134 19.86 4.62 3.32
N SER A 135 20.43 4.14 2.21
CA SER A 135 19.84 4.25 0.87
C SER A 135 19.84 2.90 0.17
N VAL A 136 18.68 2.47 -0.32
CA VAL A 136 18.49 1.22 -1.05
C VAL A 136 17.93 1.55 -2.43
N PHE A 137 18.62 1.13 -3.48
CA PHE A 137 18.18 1.26 -4.87
C PHE A 137 17.80 -0.10 -5.41
N GLY A 138 16.58 -0.27 -5.95
CA GLY A 138 16.26 -1.60 -6.40
C GLY A 138 14.90 -1.78 -7.01
N MET A 139 14.63 -3.05 -7.31
CA MET A 139 13.37 -3.53 -7.83
C MET A 139 12.82 -4.64 -6.94
N VAL A 140 11.56 -4.47 -6.54
CA VAL A 140 10.83 -5.46 -5.75
C VAL A 140 10.28 -6.53 -6.68
N GLY A 141 10.35 -7.78 -6.26
CA GLY A 141 9.73 -8.90 -6.92
C GLY A 141 9.60 -10.11 -5.98
N HIS A 142 9.06 -11.19 -6.49
CA HIS A 142 8.60 -12.31 -5.66
C HIS A 142 9.68 -12.89 -4.73
N SER A 143 10.94 -12.95 -5.22
CA SER A 143 12.04 -13.55 -4.47
C SER A 143 12.62 -12.68 -3.33
N ASN A 144 12.27 -11.39 -3.27
CA ASN A 144 12.81 -10.46 -2.28
C ASN A 144 11.74 -9.71 -1.47
N LEU A 145 10.47 -10.16 -1.51
CA LEU A 145 9.35 -9.50 -0.83
C LEU A 145 9.60 -9.31 0.67
N GLY A 146 10.10 -10.33 1.37
CA GLY A 146 10.37 -10.25 2.81
C GLY A 146 11.41 -9.18 3.14
N LEU A 147 12.50 -9.10 2.35
CA LEU A 147 13.53 -8.07 2.55
C LEU A 147 13.01 -6.68 2.16
N ALA A 148 12.25 -6.58 1.07
CA ALA A 148 11.64 -5.32 0.64
C ALA A 148 10.68 -4.77 1.71
N ASP A 149 9.90 -5.64 2.36
CA ASP A 149 9.01 -5.26 3.45
C ASP A 149 9.78 -4.85 4.71
N ALA A 150 10.88 -5.52 5.04
CA ALA A 150 11.76 -5.10 6.13
C ALA A 150 12.38 -3.71 5.85
N VAL A 151 12.82 -3.44 4.61
CA VAL A 151 13.31 -2.11 4.18
C VAL A 151 12.19 -1.07 4.29
N ARG A 152 10.94 -1.40 3.89
CA ARG A 152 9.77 -0.53 4.06
C ARG A 152 9.57 -0.15 5.52
N ARG A 153 9.66 -1.11 6.45
CA ARG A 153 9.55 -0.83 7.89
C ARG A 153 10.64 0.12 8.39
N GLN A 154 11.89 -0.03 7.94
CA GLN A 154 12.96 0.91 8.28
C GLN A 154 12.74 2.30 7.63
N THR A 155 12.13 2.34 6.46
CA THR A 155 11.75 3.61 5.81
C THR A 155 10.67 4.34 6.60
N LEU A 156 9.67 3.64 7.13
CA LEU A 156 8.63 4.21 7.99
C LEU A 156 9.20 4.77 9.31
N LYS A 157 10.30 4.18 9.82
CA LYS A 157 11.03 4.70 10.99
C LYS A 157 11.94 5.89 10.66
N GLY A 158 12.10 6.24 9.39
CA GLY A 158 13.02 7.29 8.95
C GLY A 158 14.51 6.88 8.89
N GLU A 159 14.81 5.59 9.08
CA GLU A 159 16.18 5.07 9.12
C GLU A 159 16.75 4.76 7.73
N MET A 160 15.89 4.51 6.76
CA MET A 160 16.24 4.19 5.38
C MET A 160 15.39 4.95 4.37
N SER A 161 15.91 5.07 3.15
CA SER A 161 15.15 5.51 1.97
C SER A 161 15.23 4.44 0.88
N TYR A 162 14.08 4.08 0.30
CA TYR A 162 14.02 3.16 -0.82
C TYR A 162 13.73 3.91 -2.12
N TYR A 163 14.55 3.64 -3.14
CA TYR A 163 14.44 4.23 -4.46
C TYR A 163 14.13 3.13 -5.48
N GLY A 164 12.88 3.07 -5.94
CA GLY A 164 12.46 2.13 -6.99
C GLY A 164 13.10 2.47 -8.34
N ILE A 165 13.68 1.47 -8.98
CA ILE A 165 14.30 1.59 -10.30
C ILE A 165 13.60 0.66 -11.28
N ARG A 166 13.80 0.90 -12.58
CA ARG A 166 13.17 0.09 -13.65
C ARG A 166 14.09 -0.94 -14.28
N HIS A 167 15.37 -0.92 -13.95
CA HIS A 167 16.37 -1.87 -14.45
C HIS A 167 17.47 -2.05 -13.41
N GLU A 168 17.78 -3.27 -13.05
CA GLU A 168 18.68 -3.61 -11.93
C GLU A 168 20.08 -3.05 -12.12
N GLY A 169 20.59 -3.04 -13.36
CA GLY A 169 21.88 -2.40 -13.68
C GLY A 169 21.92 -0.94 -13.25
N ALA A 170 20.81 -0.21 -13.39
CA ALA A 170 20.73 1.17 -12.92
C ALA A 170 20.84 1.26 -11.39
N ALA A 171 20.37 0.26 -10.64
CA ALA A 171 20.53 0.23 -9.18
C ALA A 171 21.99 0.16 -8.78
N SER A 172 22.76 -0.73 -9.38
CA SER A 172 24.20 -0.88 -9.06
C SER A 172 25.01 0.35 -9.47
N PHE A 173 24.70 0.98 -10.60
CA PHE A 173 25.29 2.28 -10.97
C PHE A 173 24.91 3.41 -10.00
N ALA A 174 23.65 3.47 -9.57
CA ALA A 174 23.18 4.44 -8.59
C ALA A 174 23.91 4.29 -7.25
N CYS A 175 24.08 3.06 -6.76
CA CYS A 175 24.88 2.78 -5.55
C CYS A 175 26.33 3.26 -5.70
N SER A 176 26.97 2.95 -6.83
CA SER A 176 28.34 3.40 -7.09
C SER A 176 28.45 4.94 -7.13
N GLY A 177 27.52 5.62 -7.82
CA GLY A 177 27.45 7.07 -7.87
C GLY A 177 27.20 7.69 -6.50
N TYR A 178 26.24 7.17 -5.76
CA TYR A 178 25.92 7.61 -4.41
C TYR A 178 27.15 7.52 -3.48
N ALA A 179 27.81 6.36 -3.47
CA ALA A 179 28.98 6.15 -2.62
C ALA A 179 30.13 7.11 -2.98
N LYS A 180 30.38 7.34 -4.27
CA LYS A 180 31.43 8.28 -4.73
C LYS A 180 31.14 9.73 -4.35
N LEU A 181 29.86 10.14 -4.36
CA LEU A 181 29.47 11.50 -4.05
C LEU A 181 29.39 11.77 -2.54
N THR A 182 28.92 10.78 -1.77
CA THR A 182 28.58 10.98 -0.36
C THR A 182 29.61 10.38 0.60
N GLY A 183 30.45 9.48 0.14
CA GLY A 183 31.33 8.66 0.98
C GLY A 183 30.59 7.63 1.84
N LYS A 184 29.28 7.43 1.60
CA LYS A 184 28.43 6.50 2.38
C LYS A 184 28.11 5.24 1.58
N PRO A 185 27.96 4.08 2.23
CA PRO A 185 27.52 2.87 1.56
C PRO A 185 26.07 2.97 1.13
N ALA A 186 25.71 2.29 0.06
CA ALA A 186 24.33 2.08 -0.38
C ALA A 186 24.11 0.61 -0.74
N ALA A 187 22.87 0.14 -0.66
CA ALA A 187 22.52 -1.21 -1.06
C ALA A 187 21.76 -1.22 -2.39
N CYS A 188 22.00 -2.24 -3.21
CA CYS A 188 21.16 -2.54 -4.35
C CYS A 188 20.34 -3.81 -4.11
N LEU A 189 19.06 -3.77 -4.49
CA LEU A 189 18.10 -4.86 -4.35
C LEU A 189 17.61 -5.30 -5.72
N ALA A 190 17.69 -6.60 -6.01
CA ALA A 190 17.21 -7.17 -7.26
C ALA A 190 16.46 -8.48 -7.02
N ILE A 191 15.70 -8.88 -8.04
CA ILE A 191 15.04 -10.18 -8.10
C ILE A 191 16.10 -11.24 -8.40
N ALA A 192 15.94 -12.45 -7.87
CA ALA A 192 16.81 -13.59 -8.18
C ALA A 192 16.82 -13.93 -9.68
N GLY A 193 17.90 -14.54 -10.15
CA GLY A 193 18.08 -14.90 -11.55
C GLY A 193 18.57 -13.72 -12.41
N PRO A 194 17.88 -13.38 -13.51
CA PRO A 194 18.31 -12.31 -14.42
C PRO A 194 18.51 -10.95 -13.75
N GLY A 195 17.71 -10.61 -12.74
CA GLY A 195 17.87 -9.39 -11.98
C GLY A 195 19.20 -9.32 -11.26
N ALA A 196 19.65 -10.41 -10.63
CA ALA A 196 20.94 -10.49 -9.98
C ALA A 196 22.09 -10.37 -10.98
N THR A 197 21.99 -11.00 -12.16
CA THR A 197 23.03 -10.90 -13.21
C THR A 197 23.12 -9.49 -13.79
N ASN A 198 22.01 -8.76 -13.89
CA ASN A 198 22.01 -7.36 -14.34
C ASN A 198 22.75 -6.39 -13.40
N LEU A 199 22.95 -6.75 -12.13
CA LEU A 199 23.75 -5.95 -11.19
C LEU A 199 25.27 -6.02 -11.49
N MET A 200 25.75 -7.07 -12.17
CA MET A 200 27.17 -7.38 -12.30
C MET A 200 27.98 -6.24 -12.93
N THR A 201 27.45 -5.59 -13.97
CA THR A 201 28.15 -4.49 -14.66
C THR A 201 28.48 -3.34 -13.72
N GLY A 202 27.53 -2.92 -12.88
CA GLY A 202 27.76 -1.85 -11.91
C GLY A 202 28.65 -2.28 -10.75
N LEU A 203 28.60 -3.54 -10.33
CA LEU A 203 29.53 -4.10 -9.34
C LEU A 203 30.97 -4.08 -9.88
N TRP A 204 31.18 -4.50 -11.12
CA TRP A 204 32.48 -4.40 -11.77
C TRP A 204 32.99 -2.96 -11.82
N LEU A 205 32.16 -2.01 -12.21
CA LEU A 205 32.52 -0.59 -12.23
C LEU A 205 32.89 -0.08 -10.83
N SER A 206 32.20 -0.54 -9.80
CA SER A 206 32.53 -0.23 -8.41
C SER A 206 33.91 -0.71 -8.01
N LEU A 207 34.30 -1.92 -8.46
CA LEU A 207 35.59 -2.56 -8.12
C LEU A 207 36.78 -1.98 -8.90
N ILE A 208 36.58 -1.46 -10.12
CA ILE A 208 37.66 -0.91 -10.96
C ILE A 208 38.35 0.30 -10.33
N HIS A 209 37.71 0.98 -9.40
CA HIS A 209 38.19 2.22 -8.80
C HIS A 209 38.61 2.08 -7.32
N ILE A 210 38.82 0.87 -6.87
CA ILE A 210 39.36 0.58 -5.52
C ILE A 210 40.88 0.58 -5.55
#